data_672770b986119c879c07457613e899c0
#
_entry.id   672770b986119c879c07457613e899c0
#
_cell.length_a   1.000
_cell.length_b   1.000
_cell.length_c   1.000
_cell.angle_alpha   90.00
_cell.angle_beta   90.00
_cell.angle_gamma   90.00
#
_symmetry.space_group_name_H-M   'P 1'
#
loop_
_entity.id
_entity.type
_entity.pdbx_description
1 polymer ?
#
loop_
_entity_poly.entity_id
_entity_poly.type
_entity_poly.pdbx_seq_one_letter_code
_entity_poly.pdbx_strand_id
1 'polypeptide(L)'
;MTKQLILIEGLPGSGKSTIAKMVSEILIEQGKKVQLIQEGNLDHPADYDGVAFYSAEEFRSLVNAHEACKHILESRATVYQDGFLIPYRKMKEEFGVSFPDHVVQEIFSKDIYELPFEQNVKLITEKWRSFTESVISADDDSITIFECCFIQNPLTIGLVKYNQSREENVQYVLELERIVQPLNPLLIYIHQEDLAHTFDKAIQERPKEWSDGFIQYYTNQGWGLTKGYHGVEGTVTVLQARKELETEIYHLLKMDKHWLDNSDYNHAACQVELEEILKGSL
;
A
#
# COMPACT_ATOMS: atom_id res chain seq x y z
N MET A 1 17.18 -15.10 -13.92
CA MET A 1 15.69 -15.19 -13.97
C MET A 1 15.18 -13.81 -14.34
N THR A 2 14.16 -13.73 -15.18
CA THR A 2 13.52 -12.45 -15.55
C THR A 2 12.84 -11.85 -14.32
N LYS A 3 12.88 -10.52 -14.15
CA LYS A 3 12.12 -9.82 -13.11
C LYS A 3 10.63 -9.88 -13.45
N GLN A 4 9.80 -10.30 -12.52
CA GLN A 4 8.35 -10.33 -12.69
C GLN A 4 7.62 -9.32 -11.80
N LEU A 5 8.33 -8.71 -10.84
CA LEU A 5 7.78 -7.74 -9.90
C LEU A 5 8.74 -6.57 -9.71
N ILE A 6 8.24 -5.35 -9.85
CA ILE A 6 8.94 -4.11 -9.50
C ILE A 6 8.13 -3.39 -8.43
N LEU A 7 8.80 -3.01 -7.35
CA LEU A 7 8.22 -2.35 -6.19
C LEU A 7 8.71 -0.90 -6.15
N ILE A 8 7.80 0.06 -6.18
CA ILE A 8 8.10 1.49 -6.10
C ILE A 8 7.66 1.98 -4.73
N GLU A 9 8.64 2.28 -3.88
CA GLU A 9 8.42 2.63 -2.49
C GLU A 9 9.07 3.97 -2.13
N GLY A 10 8.70 4.54 -1.00
CA GLY A 10 9.17 5.82 -0.48
C GLY A 10 8.09 6.55 0.29
N LEU A 11 8.44 7.62 0.96
CA LEU A 11 7.52 8.39 1.79
C LEU A 11 6.41 9.10 0.99
N PRO A 12 5.29 9.46 1.61
CA PRO A 12 4.28 10.31 0.98
C PRO A 12 4.87 11.62 0.44
N GLY A 13 4.53 11.95 -0.81
CA GLY A 13 5.06 13.13 -1.49
C GLY A 13 6.37 12.93 -2.25
N SER A 14 7.03 11.77 -2.15
CA SER A 14 8.33 11.52 -2.81
C SER A 14 8.29 11.42 -4.34
N GLY A 15 7.10 11.38 -4.96
CA GLY A 15 6.95 11.28 -6.41
C GLY A 15 6.77 9.84 -6.94
N LYS A 16 6.44 8.87 -6.09
CA LYS A 16 6.28 7.44 -6.44
C LYS A 16 5.42 7.21 -7.68
N SER A 17 4.23 7.82 -7.74
CA SER A 17 3.30 7.61 -8.86
C SER A 17 3.88 8.09 -10.20
N THR A 18 4.66 9.17 -10.20
CA THR A 18 5.37 9.65 -11.38
C THR A 18 6.45 8.66 -11.79
N ILE A 19 7.29 8.23 -10.84
CA ILE A 19 8.36 7.27 -11.09
C ILE A 19 7.82 5.92 -11.56
N ALA A 20 6.73 5.43 -10.95
CA ALA A 20 6.08 4.18 -11.38
C ALA A 20 5.60 4.24 -12.85
N LYS A 21 5.05 5.37 -13.27
CA LYS A 21 4.67 5.60 -14.68
C LYS A 21 5.90 5.63 -15.60
N MET A 22 6.97 6.34 -15.21
CA MET A 22 8.21 6.39 -15.99
C MET A 22 8.82 4.99 -16.15
N VAL A 23 8.89 4.20 -15.09
CA VAL A 23 9.34 2.79 -15.14
C VAL A 23 8.48 1.98 -16.11
N SER A 24 7.17 2.12 -16.05
CA SER A 24 6.24 1.44 -16.96
C SER A 24 6.47 1.84 -18.42
N GLU A 25 6.63 3.13 -18.71
CA GLU A 25 6.87 3.66 -20.06
C GLU A 25 8.20 3.16 -20.64
N ILE A 26 9.29 3.22 -19.87
CA ILE A 26 10.61 2.71 -20.28
C ILE A 26 10.53 1.22 -20.63
N LEU A 27 9.86 0.42 -19.82
CA LEU A 27 9.72 -1.02 -20.07
C LEU A 27 8.87 -1.33 -21.31
N ILE A 28 7.78 -0.58 -21.52
CA ILE A 28 6.94 -0.71 -22.72
C ILE A 28 7.73 -0.35 -23.98
N GLU A 29 8.55 0.72 -23.95
CA GLU A 29 9.44 1.10 -25.05
C GLU A 29 10.49 0.02 -25.36
N GLN A 30 10.90 -0.75 -24.35
CA GLN A 30 11.76 -1.92 -24.49
C GLN A 30 11.03 -3.19 -24.98
N GLY A 31 9.73 -3.08 -25.29
CA GLY A 31 8.91 -4.19 -25.79
C GLY A 31 8.45 -5.18 -24.70
N LYS A 32 8.52 -4.81 -23.42
CA LYS A 32 8.04 -5.65 -22.32
C LYS A 32 6.53 -5.53 -22.16
N LYS A 33 5.89 -6.58 -21.69
CA LYS A 33 4.50 -6.53 -21.21
C LYS A 33 4.52 -6.04 -19.77
N VAL A 34 3.78 -4.98 -19.48
CA VAL A 34 3.78 -4.34 -18.15
C VAL A 34 2.37 -4.17 -17.64
N GLN A 35 2.17 -4.49 -16.37
CA GLN A 35 0.97 -4.18 -15.61
C GLN A 35 1.33 -3.24 -14.47
N LEU A 36 0.98 -1.96 -14.60
CA LEU A 36 1.14 -0.96 -13.55
C LEU A 36 -0.11 -0.93 -12.66
N ILE A 37 0.07 -1.16 -11.37
CA ILE A 37 -0.98 -1.10 -10.35
C ILE A 37 -0.58 -0.05 -9.32
N GLN A 38 -1.30 1.07 -9.34
CA GLN A 38 -1.05 2.22 -8.48
C GLN A 38 -1.82 2.12 -7.15
N GLU A 39 -1.41 2.92 -6.18
CA GLU A 39 -2.12 3.13 -4.92
C GLU A 39 -3.59 3.48 -5.16
N GLY A 40 -4.50 2.93 -4.35
CA GLY A 40 -5.95 3.16 -4.49
C GLY A 40 -6.67 2.27 -5.52
N ASN A 41 -6.00 1.31 -6.11
CA ASN A 41 -6.65 0.35 -7.01
C ASN A 41 -7.48 -0.66 -6.21
N LEU A 42 -8.82 -0.58 -6.33
CA LEU A 42 -9.75 -1.46 -5.62
C LEU A 42 -9.68 -2.94 -6.03
N ASP A 43 -9.01 -3.25 -7.14
CA ASP A 43 -8.74 -4.61 -7.62
C ASP A 43 -7.26 -5.01 -7.44
N HIS A 44 -6.55 -4.39 -6.47
CA HIS A 44 -5.14 -4.67 -6.24
C HIS A 44 -4.93 -6.16 -5.90
N PRO A 45 -4.05 -6.89 -6.63
CA PRO A 45 -3.93 -8.34 -6.46
C PRO A 45 -3.21 -8.75 -5.18
N ALA A 46 -2.41 -7.88 -4.57
CA ALA A 46 -1.63 -8.12 -3.36
C ALA A 46 -2.05 -7.24 -2.17
N ASP A 47 -3.08 -6.40 -2.31
CA ASP A 47 -3.55 -5.50 -1.25
C ASP A 47 -5.08 -5.49 -1.16
N TYR A 48 -5.62 -4.89 -0.10
CA TYR A 48 -7.04 -4.79 0.20
C TYR A 48 -7.45 -3.32 0.40
N ASP A 49 -7.60 -2.56 -0.68
CA ASP A 49 -8.14 -1.20 -0.57
C ASP A 49 -9.68 -1.22 -0.53
N GLY A 50 -10.24 -0.75 0.58
CA GLY A 50 -11.68 -0.68 0.79
C GLY A 50 -12.38 -2.04 0.87
N VAL A 51 -11.71 -3.01 1.50
CA VAL A 51 -12.22 -4.36 1.76
C VAL A 51 -12.29 -4.60 3.26
N ALA A 52 -13.43 -5.08 3.73
CA ALA A 52 -13.64 -5.45 5.13
C ALA A 52 -13.66 -6.99 5.30
N PHE A 53 -13.23 -7.46 6.47
CA PHE A 53 -13.32 -8.87 6.84
C PHE A 53 -14.33 -9.07 7.96
N TYR A 54 -15.25 -10.01 7.75
CA TYR A 54 -16.29 -10.43 8.68
C TYR A 54 -16.22 -11.93 8.92
N SER A 55 -16.33 -12.36 10.18
CA SER A 55 -16.63 -13.77 10.47
C SER A 55 -18.00 -14.16 9.90
N ALA A 56 -18.27 -15.45 9.76
CA ALA A 56 -19.56 -15.94 9.26
C ALA A 56 -20.75 -15.50 10.12
N GLU A 57 -20.55 -15.34 11.43
CA GLU A 57 -21.58 -14.85 12.35
C GLU A 57 -21.83 -13.36 12.20
N GLU A 58 -20.76 -12.56 12.16
CA GLU A 58 -20.83 -11.11 11.95
C GLU A 58 -21.45 -10.76 10.61
N PHE A 59 -21.09 -11.49 9.53
CA PHE A 59 -21.68 -11.29 8.21
C PHE A 59 -23.17 -11.57 8.19
N ARG A 60 -23.62 -12.66 8.82
CA ARG A 60 -25.06 -12.94 8.97
C ARG A 60 -25.78 -11.83 9.73
N SER A 61 -25.18 -11.31 10.78
CA SER A 61 -25.73 -10.21 11.57
C SER A 61 -25.85 -8.93 10.74
N LEU A 62 -24.83 -8.58 9.96
CA LEU A 62 -24.82 -7.44 9.03
C LEU A 62 -25.93 -7.56 7.99
N VAL A 63 -26.06 -8.72 7.34
CA VAL A 63 -27.10 -8.98 6.31
C VAL A 63 -28.50 -8.87 6.91
N ASN A 64 -28.72 -9.38 8.11
CA ASN A 64 -30.02 -9.30 8.79
C ASN A 64 -30.38 -7.88 9.24
N ALA A 65 -29.38 -7.08 9.62
CA ALA A 65 -29.57 -5.67 10.00
C ALA A 65 -29.91 -4.78 8.79
N HIS A 66 -29.47 -5.17 7.58
CA HIS A 66 -29.60 -4.37 6.36
C HIS A 66 -30.36 -5.11 5.25
N GLU A 67 -31.59 -5.53 5.53
CA GLU A 67 -32.43 -6.33 4.61
C GLU A 67 -32.57 -5.67 3.22
N ALA A 68 -32.66 -4.33 3.15
CA ALA A 68 -32.73 -3.59 1.89
C ALA A 68 -31.47 -3.76 1.00
N CYS A 69 -30.30 -4.02 1.62
CA CYS A 69 -29.02 -4.22 0.92
C CYS A 69 -28.58 -5.69 0.89
N LYS A 70 -29.38 -6.60 1.41
CA LYS A 70 -29.07 -8.02 1.55
C LYS A 70 -28.55 -8.63 0.25
N HIS A 71 -29.29 -8.44 -0.84
CA HIS A 71 -28.92 -8.98 -2.14
C HIS A 71 -27.55 -8.45 -2.61
N ILE A 72 -27.26 -7.17 -2.37
CA ILE A 72 -25.97 -6.56 -2.71
C ILE A 72 -24.87 -7.21 -1.88
N LEU A 73 -25.04 -7.28 -0.56
CA LEU A 73 -24.06 -7.87 0.36
C LEU A 73 -23.76 -9.33 -0.01
N GLU A 74 -24.80 -10.17 -0.17
CA GLU A 74 -24.65 -11.58 -0.50
C GLU A 74 -24.05 -11.82 -1.89
N SER A 75 -24.33 -10.95 -2.88
CA SER A 75 -23.83 -11.11 -4.25
C SER A 75 -22.36 -10.69 -4.43
N ARG A 76 -21.82 -9.86 -3.52
CA ARG A 76 -20.47 -9.28 -3.64
C ARG A 76 -19.51 -9.77 -2.56
N ALA A 77 -20.00 -10.29 -1.45
CA ALA A 77 -19.15 -10.91 -0.45
C ALA A 77 -18.49 -12.19 -0.99
N THR A 78 -17.20 -12.31 -0.77
CA THR A 78 -16.42 -13.49 -1.17
C THR A 78 -16.08 -14.31 0.05
N VAL A 79 -16.36 -15.62 0.01
CA VAL A 79 -15.95 -16.54 1.08
C VAL A 79 -14.43 -16.58 1.18
N TYR A 80 -13.92 -16.40 2.38
CA TYR A 80 -12.50 -16.41 2.68
C TYR A 80 -12.24 -17.12 4.01
N GLN A 81 -11.63 -18.29 3.99
CA GLN A 81 -11.47 -19.13 5.17
C GLN A 81 -12.81 -19.39 5.87
N ASP A 82 -12.92 -18.99 7.14
CA ASP A 82 -14.11 -19.10 8.00
C ASP A 82 -14.99 -17.84 8.02
N GLY A 83 -14.74 -16.90 7.09
CA GLY A 83 -15.43 -15.62 7.01
C GLY A 83 -15.69 -15.13 5.59
N PHE A 84 -15.88 -13.83 5.48
CA PHE A 84 -16.22 -13.14 4.24
C PHE A 84 -15.39 -11.87 4.05
N LEU A 85 -14.92 -11.66 2.83
CA LEU A 85 -14.37 -10.39 2.37
C LEU A 85 -15.47 -9.58 1.69
N ILE A 86 -15.64 -8.33 2.09
CA ILE A 86 -16.65 -7.41 1.57
C ILE A 86 -15.93 -6.22 0.92
N PRO A 87 -15.87 -6.13 -0.42
CA PRO A 87 -15.22 -5.02 -1.14
C PRO A 87 -16.14 -3.79 -1.14
N TYR A 88 -16.37 -3.20 0.02
CA TYR A 88 -17.43 -2.22 0.28
C TYR A 88 -17.23 -0.91 -0.50
N ARG A 89 -15.99 -0.47 -0.76
CA ARG A 89 -15.72 0.72 -1.60
C ARG A 89 -16.11 0.47 -3.05
N LYS A 90 -15.73 -0.69 -3.60
CA LYS A 90 -16.12 -1.11 -4.95
C LYS A 90 -17.64 -1.28 -5.07
N MET A 91 -18.28 -1.85 -4.04
CA MET A 91 -19.75 -1.93 -3.97
C MET A 91 -20.40 -0.55 -3.97
N LYS A 92 -19.82 0.43 -3.24
CA LYS A 92 -20.32 1.80 -3.23
C LYS A 92 -20.21 2.47 -4.60
N GLU A 93 -19.11 2.26 -5.30
CA GLU A 93 -18.94 2.75 -6.68
C GLU A 93 -19.94 2.12 -7.65
N GLU A 94 -20.16 0.81 -7.54
CA GLU A 94 -21.05 0.06 -8.44
C GLU A 94 -22.53 0.36 -8.19
N PHE A 95 -22.97 0.37 -6.94
CA PHE A 95 -24.38 0.46 -6.56
C PHE A 95 -24.83 1.87 -6.14
N GLY A 96 -23.91 2.80 -5.94
CA GLY A 96 -24.20 4.19 -5.63
C GLY A 96 -25.16 4.37 -4.43
N VAL A 97 -26.29 4.99 -4.69
CA VAL A 97 -27.33 5.26 -3.66
C VAL A 97 -28.03 4.00 -3.16
N SER A 98 -28.03 2.91 -3.94
CA SER A 98 -28.62 1.63 -3.52
C SER A 98 -27.80 0.91 -2.47
N PHE A 99 -26.54 1.34 -2.23
CA PHE A 99 -25.69 0.92 -1.14
C PHE A 99 -25.43 2.13 -0.21
N PRO A 100 -26.28 2.34 0.83
CA PRO A 100 -26.32 3.58 1.60
C PRO A 100 -25.04 3.86 2.40
N ASP A 101 -24.73 5.15 2.60
CA ASP A 101 -23.51 5.58 3.30
C ASP A 101 -23.43 5.07 4.75
N HIS A 102 -24.55 4.93 5.45
CA HIS A 102 -24.55 4.40 6.82
C HIS A 102 -24.12 2.90 6.87
N VAL A 103 -24.44 2.11 5.83
CA VAL A 103 -23.97 0.72 5.69
C VAL A 103 -22.47 0.69 5.40
N VAL A 104 -22.01 1.57 4.51
CA VAL A 104 -20.58 1.75 4.23
C VAL A 104 -19.80 2.12 5.49
N GLN A 105 -20.31 3.05 6.30
CA GLN A 105 -19.69 3.47 7.58
C GLN A 105 -19.64 2.34 8.62
N GLU A 106 -20.67 1.52 8.70
CA GLU A 106 -20.65 0.35 9.57
C GLU A 106 -19.61 -0.66 9.13
N ILE A 107 -19.56 -0.97 7.81
CA ILE A 107 -18.61 -1.92 7.24
C ILE A 107 -17.17 -1.42 7.39
N PHE A 108 -16.93 -0.11 7.27
CA PHE A 108 -15.60 0.50 7.45
C PHE A 108 -14.96 0.14 8.79
N SER A 109 -15.73 -0.03 9.85
CA SER A 109 -15.20 -0.45 11.17
C SER A 109 -14.50 -1.81 11.16
N LYS A 110 -14.70 -2.61 10.11
CA LYS A 110 -14.10 -3.92 9.87
C LYS A 110 -13.20 -3.93 8.62
N ASP A 111 -12.88 -2.74 8.08
CA ASP A 111 -11.88 -2.62 7.02
C ASP A 111 -10.59 -3.31 7.45
N ILE A 112 -9.93 -4.01 6.53
CA ILE A 112 -8.71 -4.77 6.84
C ILE A 112 -7.63 -3.88 7.45
N TYR A 113 -7.60 -2.60 7.08
CA TYR A 113 -6.71 -1.60 7.65
C TYR A 113 -7.18 -1.05 9.03
N GLU A 114 -8.41 -1.38 9.46
CA GLU A 114 -8.95 -1.07 10.79
C GLU A 114 -8.87 -2.24 11.77
N LEU A 115 -8.55 -3.45 11.29
CA LEU A 115 -8.41 -4.65 12.12
C LEU A 115 -7.16 -4.60 13.01
N PRO A 116 -7.14 -5.34 14.13
CA PRO A 116 -5.94 -5.51 14.94
C PRO A 116 -4.72 -5.91 14.10
N PHE A 117 -3.52 -5.43 14.49
CA PHE A 117 -2.29 -5.56 13.72
C PHE A 117 -2.02 -6.98 13.22
N GLU A 118 -2.10 -7.97 14.13
CA GLU A 118 -1.82 -9.37 13.79
C GLU A 118 -2.80 -9.93 12.73
N GLN A 119 -4.06 -9.48 12.79
CA GLN A 119 -5.07 -9.89 11.82
C GLN A 119 -4.84 -9.21 10.46
N ASN A 120 -4.47 -7.93 10.46
CA ASN A 120 -4.06 -7.23 9.25
C ASN A 120 -2.86 -7.93 8.60
N VAL A 121 -1.77 -8.16 9.36
CA VAL A 121 -0.56 -8.85 8.87
C VAL A 121 -0.91 -10.20 8.26
N LYS A 122 -1.74 -10.99 8.94
CA LYS A 122 -2.18 -12.30 8.42
C LYS A 122 -2.87 -12.18 7.06
N LEU A 123 -3.89 -11.32 6.96
CA LEU A 123 -4.68 -11.17 5.74
C LEU A 123 -3.83 -10.64 4.57
N ILE A 124 -3.00 -9.63 4.82
CA ILE A 124 -2.13 -9.05 3.80
C ILE A 124 -1.08 -10.07 3.34
N THR A 125 -0.39 -10.76 4.24
CA THR A 125 0.62 -11.76 3.86
C THR A 125 0.00 -12.93 3.06
N GLU A 126 -1.20 -13.36 3.38
CA GLU A 126 -1.93 -14.37 2.61
C GLU A 126 -2.33 -13.86 1.22
N LYS A 127 -2.73 -12.59 1.10
CA LYS A 127 -3.01 -11.95 -0.19
C LYS A 127 -1.77 -11.89 -1.08
N TRP A 128 -0.61 -11.52 -0.51
CA TRP A 128 0.67 -11.54 -1.21
C TRP A 128 1.09 -12.95 -1.67
N ARG A 129 0.86 -14.00 -0.86
CA ARG A 129 1.10 -15.39 -1.26
C ARG A 129 0.23 -15.78 -2.46
N SER A 130 -1.07 -15.48 -2.39
CA SER A 130 -2.00 -15.77 -3.48
C SER A 130 -1.60 -15.06 -4.78
N PHE A 131 -1.16 -13.80 -4.69
CA PHE A 131 -0.62 -13.06 -5.83
C PHE A 131 0.62 -13.75 -6.40
N THR A 132 1.60 -14.07 -5.56
CA THR A 132 2.86 -14.72 -5.99
C THR A 132 2.57 -16.05 -6.68
N GLU A 133 1.71 -16.88 -6.10
CA GLU A 133 1.29 -18.17 -6.68
C GLU A 133 0.58 -17.98 -8.03
N SER A 134 -0.25 -16.95 -8.15
CA SER A 134 -0.96 -16.66 -9.40
C SER A 134 0.00 -16.26 -10.53
N VAL A 135 1.01 -15.41 -10.24
CA VAL A 135 2.03 -15.02 -11.22
C VAL A 135 2.87 -16.22 -11.67
N ILE A 136 3.32 -17.05 -10.73
CA ILE A 136 4.10 -18.25 -11.05
C ILE A 136 3.28 -19.21 -11.93
N SER A 137 1.97 -19.35 -11.65
CA SER A 137 1.10 -20.30 -12.36
C SER A 137 0.66 -19.78 -13.73
N ALA A 138 0.71 -18.48 -13.96
CA ALA A 138 0.26 -17.86 -15.22
C ALA A 138 1.20 -18.15 -16.40
N ASP A 139 2.46 -18.53 -16.15
CA ASP A 139 3.51 -18.74 -17.18
C ASP A 139 3.55 -17.59 -18.20
N ASP A 140 3.43 -16.36 -17.70
CA ASP A 140 3.45 -15.12 -18.49
C ASP A 140 4.71 -14.30 -18.17
N ASP A 141 5.33 -13.75 -19.21
CA ASP A 141 6.53 -12.90 -19.11
C ASP A 141 6.20 -11.45 -18.71
N SER A 142 4.98 -11.17 -18.25
CA SER A 142 4.58 -9.83 -17.84
C SER A 142 5.30 -9.38 -16.57
N ILE A 143 5.63 -8.09 -16.52
CA ILE A 143 6.21 -7.44 -15.35
C ILE A 143 5.11 -6.66 -14.62
N THR A 144 4.86 -7.00 -13.37
CA THR A 144 3.94 -6.24 -12.51
C THR A 144 4.71 -5.15 -11.77
N ILE A 145 4.19 -3.93 -11.79
CA ILE A 145 4.72 -2.80 -11.02
C ILE A 145 3.72 -2.43 -9.94
N PHE A 146 4.14 -2.46 -8.69
CA PHE A 146 3.36 -2.01 -7.54
C PHE A 146 3.90 -0.72 -6.96
N GLU A 147 2.99 0.13 -6.50
CA GLU A 147 3.27 1.36 -5.78
C GLU A 147 2.74 1.25 -4.34
N CYS A 148 3.55 1.62 -3.35
CA CYS A 148 3.18 1.83 -1.94
C CYS A 148 2.85 0.61 -1.07
N CYS A 149 2.60 -0.57 -1.61
CA CYS A 149 2.01 -1.66 -0.82
C CYS A 149 3.02 -2.57 -0.10
N PHE A 150 4.33 -2.44 -0.38
CA PHE A 150 5.35 -3.33 0.16
C PHE A 150 6.03 -2.82 1.44
N ILE A 151 6.35 -1.51 1.52
CA ILE A 151 6.93 -0.88 2.72
C ILE A 151 5.95 0.15 3.30
N GLN A 152 5.40 1.04 2.45
CA GLN A 152 4.58 2.16 2.91
C GLN A 152 3.37 1.68 3.72
N ASN A 153 2.57 0.77 3.20
CA ASN A 153 1.35 0.32 3.87
C ASN A 153 1.64 -0.46 5.15
N PRO A 154 2.55 -1.45 5.18
CA PRO A 154 2.96 -2.12 6.41
C PRO A 154 3.38 -1.17 7.53
N LEU A 155 4.22 -0.16 7.24
CA LEU A 155 4.69 0.77 8.27
C LEU A 155 3.64 1.82 8.66
N THR A 156 2.73 2.17 7.74
CA THR A 156 1.59 3.01 8.09
C THR A 156 0.72 2.31 9.15
N ILE A 157 0.50 1.02 9.00
CA ILE A 157 -0.28 0.26 9.99
C ILE A 157 0.55 -0.05 11.24
N GLY A 158 1.71 -0.63 11.09
CA GLY A 158 2.50 -1.08 12.24
C GLY A 158 3.00 0.08 13.09
N LEU A 159 3.78 1.00 12.51
CA LEU A 159 4.35 2.13 13.25
C LEU A 159 3.32 3.22 13.53
N VAL A 160 2.69 3.77 12.47
CA VAL A 160 1.90 5.00 12.61
C VAL A 160 0.59 4.73 13.34
N LYS A 161 -0.13 3.67 12.97
CA LYS A 161 -1.44 3.37 13.56
C LYS A 161 -1.36 2.63 14.90
N TYR A 162 -0.58 1.56 14.97
CA TYR A 162 -0.57 0.66 16.14
C TYR A 162 0.65 0.80 17.05
N ASN A 163 1.62 1.67 16.71
CA ASN A 163 2.84 1.87 17.51
C ASN A 163 3.54 0.55 17.85
N GLN A 164 3.59 -0.36 16.87
CA GLN A 164 4.28 -1.63 17.02
C GLN A 164 5.79 -1.45 17.17
N SER A 165 6.44 -2.42 17.77
CA SER A 165 7.89 -2.41 17.95
C SER A 165 8.63 -2.35 16.60
N ARG A 166 9.88 -1.89 16.65
CA ARG A 166 10.76 -1.87 15.48
C ARG A 166 10.90 -3.26 14.87
N GLU A 167 11.08 -4.28 15.73
CA GLU A 167 11.20 -5.68 15.33
C GLU A 167 9.98 -6.19 14.59
N GLU A 168 8.78 -5.91 15.09
CA GLU A 168 7.53 -6.35 14.45
C GLU A 168 7.35 -5.72 13.06
N ASN A 169 7.63 -4.42 12.94
CA ASN A 169 7.58 -3.73 11.65
C ASN A 169 8.60 -4.29 10.65
N VAL A 170 9.85 -4.52 11.09
CA VAL A 170 10.90 -5.14 10.26
C VAL A 170 10.49 -6.55 9.83
N GLN A 171 10.03 -7.38 10.76
CA GLN A 171 9.64 -8.77 10.45
C GLN A 171 8.46 -8.83 9.48
N TYR A 172 7.52 -7.90 9.55
CA TYR A 172 6.41 -7.81 8.61
C TYR A 172 6.93 -7.64 7.17
N VAL A 173 7.79 -6.65 6.91
CA VAL A 173 8.31 -6.41 5.56
C VAL A 173 9.24 -7.54 5.08
N LEU A 174 10.07 -8.11 5.97
CA LEU A 174 10.92 -9.26 5.63
C LEU A 174 10.09 -10.52 5.31
N GLU A 175 8.90 -10.68 5.91
CA GLU A 175 7.98 -11.75 5.52
C GLU A 175 7.43 -11.53 4.11
N LEU A 176 7.06 -10.30 3.75
CA LEU A 176 6.64 -9.97 2.39
C LEU A 176 7.78 -10.24 1.38
N GLU A 177 9.03 -9.88 1.72
CA GLU A 177 10.19 -10.19 0.86
C GLU A 177 10.29 -11.71 0.60
N ARG A 178 10.19 -12.53 1.65
CA ARG A 178 10.24 -13.99 1.51
C ARG A 178 9.15 -14.53 0.59
N ILE A 179 7.95 -13.97 0.67
CA ILE A 179 6.81 -14.37 -0.15
C ILE A 179 7.08 -14.08 -1.63
N VAL A 180 7.59 -12.89 -1.96
CA VAL A 180 7.77 -12.46 -3.36
C VAL A 180 9.10 -12.89 -3.97
N GLN A 181 10.02 -13.47 -3.21
CA GLN A 181 11.34 -13.90 -3.69
C GLN A 181 11.30 -14.72 -4.99
N PRO A 182 10.34 -15.66 -5.18
CA PRO A 182 10.25 -16.44 -6.43
C PRO A 182 10.00 -15.57 -7.68
N LEU A 183 9.44 -14.38 -7.53
CA LEU A 183 9.19 -13.44 -8.63
C LEU A 183 10.42 -12.62 -9.01
N ASN A 184 11.58 -12.86 -8.36
CA ASN A 184 12.81 -12.10 -8.57
C ASN A 184 12.57 -10.58 -8.52
N PRO A 185 12.08 -10.04 -7.39
CA PRO A 185 11.64 -8.64 -7.29
C PRO A 185 12.79 -7.65 -7.43
N LEU A 186 12.46 -6.45 -7.92
CA LEU A 186 13.30 -5.26 -7.91
C LEU A 186 12.63 -4.18 -7.08
N LEU A 187 13.30 -3.65 -6.06
CA LEU A 187 12.84 -2.51 -5.29
C LEU A 187 13.51 -1.23 -5.78
N ILE A 188 12.73 -0.23 -6.12
CA ILE A 188 13.18 1.15 -6.35
C ILE A 188 12.62 2.00 -5.21
N TYR A 189 13.50 2.41 -4.28
CA TYR A 189 13.13 3.24 -3.15
C TYR A 189 13.43 4.72 -3.46
N ILE A 190 12.39 5.55 -3.43
CA ILE A 190 12.49 6.96 -3.78
C ILE A 190 12.80 7.77 -2.54
N HIS A 191 13.98 8.36 -2.55
CA HIS A 191 14.50 9.19 -1.47
C HIS A 191 14.10 10.66 -1.64
N GLN A 192 13.92 11.32 -0.49
CA GLN A 192 13.78 12.77 -0.33
C GLN A 192 14.67 13.22 0.81
N GLU A 193 15.54 14.20 0.57
CA GLU A 193 16.45 14.74 1.58
C GLU A 193 15.66 15.52 2.65
N ASP A 194 14.90 16.53 2.22
CA ASP A 194 14.14 17.45 3.08
C ASP A 194 12.66 17.04 3.17
N LEU A 195 12.31 16.35 4.26
CA LEU A 195 10.93 15.90 4.48
C LEU A 195 9.97 17.04 4.83
N ALA A 196 10.46 18.11 5.44
CA ALA A 196 9.61 19.28 5.73
C ALA A 196 9.18 19.95 4.42
N HIS A 197 10.12 20.19 3.52
CA HIS A 197 9.84 20.71 2.19
C HIS A 197 8.93 19.75 1.38
N THR A 198 9.22 18.46 1.39
CA THR A 198 8.41 17.43 0.70
C THR A 198 6.97 17.42 1.18
N PHE A 199 6.76 17.51 2.51
CA PHE A 199 5.42 17.51 3.08
C PHE A 199 4.68 18.82 2.83
N ASP A 200 5.36 19.97 2.96
CA ASP A 200 4.79 21.28 2.63
C ASP A 200 4.35 21.33 1.16
N LYS A 201 5.16 20.83 0.24
CA LYS A 201 4.79 20.69 -1.18
C LYS A 201 3.54 19.84 -1.35
N ALA A 202 3.47 18.68 -0.68
CA ALA A 202 2.31 17.80 -0.75
C ALA A 202 1.03 18.48 -0.20
N ILE A 203 1.12 19.29 0.86
CA ILE A 203 0.01 20.09 1.38
C ILE A 203 -0.47 21.13 0.35
N GLN A 204 0.45 21.79 -0.34
CA GLN A 204 0.11 22.81 -1.34
C GLN A 204 -0.53 22.25 -2.61
N GLU A 205 -0.15 21.05 -3.02
CA GLU A 205 -0.60 20.41 -4.25
C GLU A 205 -1.91 19.61 -4.10
N ARG A 206 -2.34 19.33 -2.87
CA ARG A 206 -3.49 18.47 -2.59
C ARG A 206 -4.63 19.23 -1.91
N PRO A 207 -5.89 18.73 -2.00
CA PRO A 207 -7.01 19.32 -1.28
C PRO A 207 -6.76 19.40 0.23
N LYS A 208 -7.29 20.45 0.86
CA LYS A 208 -7.14 20.68 2.32
C LYS A 208 -7.63 19.48 3.15
N GLU A 209 -8.70 18.84 2.72
CA GLU A 209 -9.27 17.66 3.38
C GLU A 209 -8.26 16.50 3.45
N TRP A 210 -7.44 16.35 2.40
CA TRP A 210 -6.37 15.36 2.41
C TRP A 210 -5.31 15.68 3.46
N SER A 211 -4.82 16.92 3.51
CA SER A 211 -3.79 17.31 4.47
C SER A 211 -4.28 17.26 5.91
N ASP A 212 -5.51 17.71 6.18
CA ASP A 212 -6.12 17.62 7.50
C ASP A 212 -6.27 16.15 7.94
N GLY A 213 -6.76 15.28 7.06
CA GLY A 213 -6.89 13.84 7.32
C GLY A 213 -5.54 13.16 7.55
N PHE A 214 -4.53 13.50 6.74
CA PHE A 214 -3.18 12.97 6.88
C PHE A 214 -2.54 13.36 8.22
N ILE A 215 -2.61 14.65 8.58
CA ILE A 215 -2.09 15.15 9.87
C ILE A 215 -2.79 14.43 11.03
N GLN A 216 -4.13 14.32 10.99
CA GLN A 216 -4.89 13.61 12.02
C GLN A 216 -4.47 12.15 12.13
N TYR A 217 -4.34 11.45 10.99
CA TYR A 217 -3.93 10.05 10.96
C TYR A 217 -2.55 9.83 11.58
N TYR A 218 -1.59 10.71 11.30
CA TYR A 218 -0.21 10.60 11.79
C TYR A 218 -0.02 11.06 13.23
N THR A 219 -0.90 11.91 13.78
CA THR A 219 -0.69 12.53 15.10
C THR A 219 -1.71 12.13 16.16
N ASN A 220 -2.91 11.65 15.77
CA ASN A 220 -3.99 11.35 16.72
C ASN A 220 -4.12 9.87 17.06
N GLN A 221 -3.20 9.04 16.63
CA GLN A 221 -3.16 7.62 16.94
C GLN A 221 -1.71 7.10 17.02
N GLY A 222 -1.55 5.85 17.47
CA GLY A 222 -0.31 5.09 17.47
C GLY A 222 0.90 5.86 17.98
N TRP A 223 1.97 5.88 17.18
CA TRP A 223 3.25 6.44 17.60
C TRP A 223 3.20 7.95 17.82
N GLY A 224 2.57 8.70 16.91
CA GLY A 224 2.46 10.16 17.01
C GLY A 224 1.71 10.60 18.27
N LEU A 225 0.57 9.99 18.56
CA LEU A 225 -0.20 10.24 19.78
C LEU A 225 0.60 9.89 21.05
N THR A 226 1.24 8.73 21.05
CA THR A 226 2.05 8.26 22.22
C THR A 226 3.18 9.22 22.54
N LYS A 227 3.76 9.88 21.52
CA LYS A 227 4.83 10.88 21.67
C LYS A 227 4.33 12.30 21.90
N GLY A 228 3.01 12.55 21.79
CA GLY A 228 2.42 13.86 21.97
C GLY A 228 2.71 14.81 20.79
N TYR A 229 2.92 14.30 19.59
CA TYR A 229 3.13 15.10 18.39
C TYR A 229 1.81 15.61 17.81
N HIS A 230 1.81 16.85 17.30
CA HIS A 230 0.61 17.48 16.77
C HIS A 230 0.91 18.35 15.53
N GLY A 231 -0.09 18.51 14.67
CA GLY A 231 -0.03 19.40 13.52
C GLY A 231 1.04 19.02 12.48
N VAL A 232 1.40 19.97 11.64
CA VAL A 232 2.37 19.78 10.55
C VAL A 232 3.74 19.37 11.08
N GLU A 233 4.26 20.07 12.08
CA GLU A 233 5.58 19.78 12.68
C GLU A 233 5.62 18.38 13.30
N GLY A 234 4.57 18.00 14.03
CA GLY A 234 4.43 16.66 14.58
C GLY A 234 4.38 15.59 13.49
N THR A 235 3.67 15.84 12.40
CA THR A 235 3.59 14.94 11.25
C THR A 235 4.96 14.75 10.60
N VAL A 236 5.72 15.82 10.39
CA VAL A 236 7.09 15.75 9.84
C VAL A 236 8.00 14.92 10.76
N THR A 237 7.86 15.07 12.09
CA THR A 237 8.61 14.26 13.07
C THR A 237 8.26 12.77 12.97
N VAL A 238 6.97 12.42 12.78
CA VAL A 238 6.56 11.02 12.56
C VAL A 238 7.10 10.49 11.23
N LEU A 239 7.07 11.29 10.17
CA LEU A 239 7.66 10.94 8.87
C LEU A 239 9.17 10.72 8.97
N GLN A 240 9.88 11.51 9.79
CA GLN A 240 11.31 11.33 10.02
C GLN A 240 11.61 9.99 10.71
N ALA A 241 10.88 9.65 11.77
CA ALA A 241 11.03 8.35 12.45
C ALA A 241 10.72 7.17 11.52
N ARG A 242 9.71 7.36 10.66
CA ARG A 242 9.36 6.38 9.63
C ARG A 242 10.47 6.23 8.59
N LYS A 243 11.05 7.33 8.07
CA LYS A 243 12.20 7.32 7.15
C LYS A 243 13.38 6.53 7.71
N GLU A 244 13.68 6.71 9.00
CA GLU A 244 14.75 5.98 9.67
C GLU A 244 14.49 4.46 9.67
N LEU A 245 13.26 4.04 9.97
CA LEU A 245 12.85 2.64 9.94
C LEU A 245 12.82 2.07 8.52
N GLU A 246 12.30 2.81 7.54
CA GLU A 246 12.31 2.40 6.13
C GLU A 246 13.74 2.23 5.60
N THR A 247 14.66 3.12 5.98
CA THR A 247 16.08 3.03 5.63
C THR A 247 16.73 1.78 6.21
N GLU A 248 16.44 1.46 7.46
CA GLU A 248 16.92 0.21 8.06
C GLU A 248 16.38 -1.01 7.32
N ILE A 249 15.08 -1.05 7.08
CA ILE A 249 14.44 -2.14 6.33
C ILE A 249 15.08 -2.27 4.96
N TYR A 250 15.27 -1.17 4.24
CA TYR A 250 15.95 -1.16 2.96
C TYR A 250 17.32 -1.86 3.03
N HIS A 251 18.13 -1.59 4.06
CA HIS A 251 19.42 -2.24 4.20
C HIS A 251 19.33 -3.73 4.56
N LEU A 252 18.29 -4.17 5.26
CA LEU A 252 18.07 -5.57 5.65
C LEU A 252 17.56 -6.44 4.51
N LEU A 253 16.77 -5.88 3.58
CA LEU A 253 16.25 -6.59 2.40
C LEU A 253 17.39 -7.19 1.57
N LYS A 254 17.17 -8.38 1.00
CA LYS A 254 18.13 -9.15 0.20
C LYS A 254 17.83 -9.12 -1.30
N MET A 255 16.60 -8.72 -1.66
CA MET A 255 16.23 -8.54 -3.05
C MET A 255 17.09 -7.48 -3.73
N ASP A 256 17.07 -7.49 -5.06
CA ASP A 256 17.69 -6.44 -5.85
C ASP A 256 17.02 -5.10 -5.59
N LYS A 257 17.79 -4.07 -5.30
CA LYS A 257 17.25 -2.80 -4.83
C LYS A 257 18.11 -1.61 -5.22
N HIS A 258 17.43 -0.51 -5.56
CA HIS A 258 18.08 0.75 -5.91
C HIS A 258 17.47 1.90 -5.12
N TRP A 259 18.34 2.82 -4.75
CA TRP A 259 17.98 4.08 -4.09
C TRP A 259 17.97 5.17 -5.14
N LEU A 260 16.79 5.77 -5.39
CA LEU A 260 16.63 6.83 -6.37
C LEU A 260 16.41 8.16 -5.62
N ASP A 261 17.35 9.10 -5.79
CA ASP A 261 17.19 10.44 -5.22
C ASP A 261 16.30 11.32 -6.11
N ASN A 262 15.17 11.71 -5.58
CA ASN A 262 14.21 12.62 -6.23
C ASN A 262 14.01 13.92 -5.42
N SER A 263 15.01 14.35 -4.64
CA SER A 263 14.92 15.53 -3.77
C SER A 263 14.68 16.82 -4.56
N ASP A 264 15.21 16.92 -5.76
CA ASP A 264 15.04 18.07 -6.65
C ASP A 264 13.83 17.96 -7.60
N TYR A 265 13.09 16.85 -7.55
CA TYR A 265 11.99 16.56 -8.49
C TYR A 265 12.40 16.71 -9.98
N ASN A 266 13.65 16.37 -10.28
CA ASN A 266 14.20 16.46 -11.64
C ASN A 266 13.87 15.19 -12.45
N HIS A 267 12.73 15.23 -13.13
CA HIS A 267 12.22 14.09 -13.90
C HIS A 267 13.22 13.61 -14.97
N ALA A 268 13.96 14.52 -15.62
CA ALA A 268 14.92 14.13 -16.67
C ALA A 268 16.11 13.36 -16.07
N ALA A 269 16.61 13.77 -14.90
CA ALA A 269 17.67 13.04 -14.21
C ALA A 269 17.17 11.67 -13.74
N CYS A 270 15.99 11.61 -13.14
CA CYS A 270 15.37 10.34 -12.73
C CYS A 270 15.18 9.39 -13.90
N GLN A 271 14.78 9.88 -15.07
CA GLN A 271 14.60 9.04 -16.26
C GLN A 271 15.92 8.38 -16.68
N VAL A 272 17.00 9.14 -16.74
CA VAL A 272 18.33 8.59 -17.11
C VAL A 272 18.77 7.51 -16.12
N GLU A 273 18.62 7.78 -14.81
CA GLU A 273 19.00 6.81 -13.77
C GLU A 273 18.12 5.55 -13.82
N LEU A 274 16.81 5.70 -14.02
CA LEU A 274 15.89 4.57 -14.19
C LEU A 274 16.23 3.70 -15.40
N GLU A 275 16.62 4.30 -16.54
CA GLU A 275 17.07 3.54 -17.70
C GLU A 275 18.33 2.70 -17.41
N GLU A 276 19.27 3.24 -16.62
CA GLU A 276 20.47 2.52 -16.20
C GLU A 276 20.13 1.37 -15.24
N ILE A 277 19.28 1.63 -14.22
CA ILE A 277 18.80 0.63 -13.26
C ILE A 277 18.13 -0.54 -14.01
N LEU A 278 17.19 -0.22 -14.90
CA LEU A 278 16.42 -1.24 -15.61
C LEU A 278 17.30 -2.05 -16.61
N LYS A 279 18.27 -1.43 -17.27
CA LYS A 279 19.24 -2.15 -18.13
C LYS A 279 20.13 -3.11 -17.34
N GLY A 280 20.47 -2.76 -16.11
CA GLY A 280 21.34 -3.60 -15.26
C GLY A 280 20.60 -4.73 -14.56
N SER A 281 19.29 -4.60 -14.36
CA SER A 281 18.48 -5.51 -13.52
C SER A 281 17.60 -6.48 -14.34
N LEU A 282 17.34 -6.22 -15.61
CA LEU A 282 16.50 -7.03 -16.51
C LEU A 282 17.31 -7.81 -17.54
#